data_aa4395e61fd409f2c69b29454dcd3c20
#
_entry.id   aa4395e61fd409f2c69b29454dcd3c20
#
_cell.length_a   1.000
_cell.length_b   1.000
_cell.length_c   1.000
_cell.angle_alpha   90.00
_cell.angle_beta   90.00
_cell.angle_gamma   90.00
#
_symmetry.space_group_name_H-M   'P 1'
#
loop_
_entity.id
_entity.type
_entity.pdbx_description
1 polymer ?
#
loop_
_entity_poly.entity_id
_entity_poly.type
_entity_poly.pdbx_seq_one_letter_code
_entity_poly.pdbx_strand_id
1 'polypeptide(L)'
;MCDRPWEAMTDADFEAMLARSVPDTPPEEIVAEVTPWRRAMNRILFGMALCAITLNFLCLNYILPAVGTVLLLLGFRTLRRENRWLGGCFAVTVIRAVYFFTTLVLNTTILQSAVFTPAVTTALTAVNAVLLLALYFCFWRGLLAVQAKAGLPAQTGGALALIVWYALVCVLAAVHYTGWIVPIAMLVGYGCILRSLCRLSGALDEAGYAIAPGPVRVTDRCLVLVIAAVLGIGCTLGYLFGSSYRMDWQPVDTSEQAQTAAIRQQLLDLGFPEAVLNDLTPEDIAACGGALRVVTEAEDYPVNDGRNVLWEAYNEKNERYYVQDTVYDVKELRLTSVGVQLPGERETWMVFHHFLWTTDPGFYGTEVLQIWPADQNISDGWRFAGDVTGRVLHDRDGQTFTASYHTLGRQTYTADSVFFGQRTNSDLFAAFSMPRHAERARGYVAYSAAGVQSGYLLSSWCNYTHQQSLLQYPAVTAMEKRMTSAFGNTGAFYTVQHALQFFPEDAQTLR
;
A
#
# COMPACT_ATOMS: atom_id res chain seq x y z
N MET A 1 18.28 -84.70 -10.90
CA MET A 1 16.86 -84.73 -11.28
C MET A 1 16.14 -83.79 -10.36
N CYS A 2 15.80 -82.59 -10.83
CA CYS A 2 14.97 -81.66 -10.07
C CYS A 2 13.52 -81.95 -10.41
N ASP A 3 12.83 -82.58 -9.48
CA ASP A 3 11.38 -82.77 -9.59
C ASP A 3 10.71 -81.38 -9.64
N ARG A 4 9.95 -81.13 -10.68
CA ARG A 4 9.20 -79.90 -10.85
C ARG A 4 7.90 -79.96 -10.06
N PRO A 5 7.72 -79.25 -8.96
CA PRO A 5 6.58 -79.37 -8.05
C PRO A 5 5.21 -79.07 -8.65
N TRP A 6 5.13 -78.53 -9.87
CA TRP A 6 3.84 -78.16 -10.52
C TRP A 6 3.19 -79.28 -11.35
N GLU A 7 3.90 -80.39 -11.66
CA GLU A 7 3.34 -81.50 -12.44
C GLU A 7 2.37 -82.40 -11.65
N ALA A 8 2.30 -82.22 -10.34
CA ALA A 8 1.39 -82.99 -9.45
C ALA A 8 0.28 -82.14 -8.83
N MET A 9 0.16 -80.86 -9.21
CA MET A 9 -0.86 -79.90 -8.69
C MET A 9 -2.18 -80.12 -9.44
N THR A 10 -3.27 -80.33 -8.70
CA THR A 10 -4.62 -80.27 -9.31
C THR A 10 -5.00 -78.86 -9.69
N ASP A 11 -5.92 -78.67 -10.68
CA ASP A 11 -6.41 -77.40 -11.08
C ASP A 11 -6.95 -76.61 -9.88
N ALA A 12 -7.56 -77.29 -8.89
CA ALA A 12 -8.04 -76.62 -7.66
C ALA A 12 -6.90 -76.13 -6.75
N ASP A 13 -5.76 -76.88 -6.68
CA ASP A 13 -4.58 -76.42 -5.91
C ASP A 13 -3.88 -75.25 -6.58
N PHE A 14 -3.89 -75.24 -7.93
CA PHE A 14 -3.36 -74.15 -8.73
C PHE A 14 -4.21 -72.86 -8.57
N GLU A 15 -5.54 -72.99 -8.62
CA GLU A 15 -6.45 -71.81 -8.37
C GLU A 15 -6.34 -71.36 -6.92
N ALA A 16 -6.21 -72.24 -5.93
CA ALA A 16 -6.00 -71.88 -4.53
C ALA A 16 -4.64 -71.16 -4.30
N MET A 17 -3.61 -71.58 -5.04
CA MET A 17 -2.31 -70.89 -5.02
C MET A 17 -2.34 -69.54 -5.72
N LEU A 18 -3.04 -69.42 -6.85
CA LEU A 18 -3.30 -68.13 -7.53
C LEU A 18 -4.11 -67.19 -6.65
N ALA A 19 -5.16 -67.66 -5.99
CA ALA A 19 -5.96 -66.90 -5.05
C ALA A 19 -5.15 -66.42 -3.83
N ARG A 20 -4.15 -67.20 -3.39
CA ARG A 20 -3.21 -66.81 -2.32
C ARG A 20 -2.08 -65.87 -2.82
N SER A 21 -1.74 -65.92 -4.09
CA SER A 21 -0.70 -65.06 -4.67
C SER A 21 -1.24 -63.74 -5.20
N VAL A 22 -2.58 -63.56 -5.35
CA VAL A 22 -3.19 -62.29 -5.58
C VAL A 22 -3.07 -61.49 -4.27
N PRO A 23 -2.27 -60.45 -4.20
CA PRO A 23 -2.23 -59.56 -3.01
C PRO A 23 -3.66 -59.17 -2.70
N ASP A 24 -4.05 -59.25 -1.41
CA ASP A 24 -5.30 -58.64 -0.94
C ASP A 24 -5.49 -57.28 -1.65
N THR A 25 -6.66 -57.13 -2.26
CA THR A 25 -7.01 -55.82 -2.87
C THR A 25 -6.63 -54.75 -1.88
N PRO A 26 -5.74 -53.79 -2.25
CA PRO A 26 -5.31 -52.80 -1.31
C PRO A 26 -6.56 -52.13 -0.70
N PRO A 27 -6.55 -51.84 0.62
CA PRO A 27 -7.68 -51.20 1.30
C PRO A 27 -8.25 -50.08 0.44
N GLU A 28 -9.57 -49.92 0.38
CA GLU A 28 -10.22 -48.89 -0.43
C GLU A 28 -9.60 -47.47 -0.20
N GLU A 29 -9.01 -47.23 0.98
CA GLU A 29 -8.25 -46.02 1.30
C GLU A 29 -6.97 -45.86 0.46
N ILE A 30 -6.35 -46.97 -0.04
CA ILE A 30 -5.17 -46.91 -0.92
C ILE A 30 -5.60 -46.78 -2.40
N VAL A 31 -6.76 -47.33 -2.77
CA VAL A 31 -7.34 -47.22 -4.11
C VAL A 31 -7.88 -45.80 -4.38
N ALA A 32 -8.14 -45.03 -3.33
CA ALA A 32 -8.51 -43.59 -3.43
C ALA A 32 -7.34 -42.67 -3.79
N GLU A 33 -6.25 -43.17 -4.36
CA GLU A 33 -5.16 -42.32 -4.82
C GLU A 33 -5.65 -41.39 -5.93
N VAL A 34 -5.79 -40.08 -5.59
CA VAL A 34 -6.26 -39.06 -6.50
C VAL A 34 -5.38 -39.08 -7.75
N THR A 35 -5.94 -39.38 -8.92
CA THR A 35 -5.19 -39.46 -10.17
C THR A 35 -4.43 -38.18 -10.46
N PRO A 36 -3.30 -38.22 -11.17
CA PRO A 36 -2.56 -37.02 -11.53
C PRO A 36 -3.41 -35.97 -12.29
N TRP A 37 -4.36 -36.42 -13.11
CA TRP A 37 -5.34 -35.59 -13.79
C TRP A 37 -6.23 -34.84 -12.78
N ARG A 38 -6.89 -35.58 -11.90
CA ARG A 38 -7.82 -35.03 -10.90
C ARG A 38 -7.11 -34.09 -9.94
N ARG A 39 -5.89 -34.42 -9.51
CA ARG A 39 -5.06 -33.56 -8.68
C ARG A 39 -4.73 -32.24 -9.39
N ALA A 40 -4.37 -32.25 -10.66
CA ALA A 40 -4.08 -31.04 -11.44
C ALA A 40 -5.34 -30.19 -11.64
N MET A 41 -6.48 -30.82 -12.00
CA MET A 41 -7.75 -30.10 -12.19
C MET A 41 -8.27 -29.49 -10.89
N ASN A 42 -8.19 -30.21 -9.76
CA ASN A 42 -8.56 -29.68 -8.45
C ASN A 42 -7.73 -28.42 -8.11
N ARG A 43 -6.41 -28.45 -8.34
CA ARG A 43 -5.54 -27.28 -8.15
C ARG A 43 -5.98 -26.10 -9.04
N ILE A 44 -6.31 -26.36 -10.30
CA ILE A 44 -6.76 -25.31 -11.24
C ILE A 44 -8.09 -24.72 -10.77
N LEU A 45 -9.09 -25.54 -10.47
CA LEU A 45 -10.42 -25.09 -10.10
C LEU A 45 -10.41 -24.35 -8.74
N PHE A 46 -9.66 -24.87 -7.76
CA PHE A 46 -9.49 -24.22 -6.47
C PHE A 46 -8.69 -22.90 -6.61
N GLY A 47 -7.66 -22.91 -7.45
CA GLY A 47 -6.91 -21.70 -7.79
C GLY A 47 -7.79 -20.63 -8.46
N MET A 48 -8.67 -21.01 -9.39
CA MET A 48 -9.65 -20.11 -9.99
C MET A 48 -10.62 -19.54 -8.95
N ALA A 49 -11.12 -20.38 -8.02
CA ALA A 49 -12.01 -19.94 -6.95
C ALA A 49 -11.34 -18.89 -6.06
N LEU A 50 -10.09 -19.15 -5.60
CA LEU A 50 -9.36 -18.22 -4.74
C LEU A 50 -9.01 -16.90 -5.45
N CYS A 51 -8.76 -16.91 -6.76
CA CYS A 51 -8.51 -15.70 -7.54
C CYS A 51 -9.78 -14.87 -7.77
N ALA A 52 -10.97 -15.44 -7.67
CA ALA A 52 -12.24 -14.77 -7.86
C ALA A 52 -12.82 -14.17 -6.56
N ILE A 53 -12.40 -14.68 -5.40
CA ILE A 53 -12.88 -14.22 -4.10
C ILE A 53 -12.06 -12.99 -3.68
N THR A 54 -12.73 -11.85 -3.54
CA THR A 54 -12.13 -10.59 -3.06
C THR A 54 -12.68 -10.27 -1.68
N LEU A 55 -11.83 -10.40 -0.66
CA LEU A 55 -12.16 -10.07 0.73
C LEU A 55 -11.23 -8.95 1.21
N ASN A 56 -11.79 -7.76 1.45
CA ASN A 56 -11.02 -6.55 1.78
C ASN A 56 -10.75 -6.41 3.30
N PHE A 57 -10.36 -7.50 3.96
CA PHE A 57 -9.92 -7.49 5.35
C PHE A 57 -8.68 -8.37 5.53
N LEU A 58 -7.81 -8.02 6.47
CA LEU A 58 -6.56 -8.75 6.78
C LEU A 58 -5.69 -9.07 5.54
N CYS A 59 -5.68 -8.21 4.55
CA CYS A 59 -4.94 -8.40 3.28
C CYS A 59 -5.36 -9.66 2.49
N LEU A 60 -6.52 -10.26 2.75
CA LEU A 60 -6.99 -11.46 2.04
C LEU A 60 -7.22 -11.21 0.55
N ASN A 61 -7.51 -9.97 0.15
CA ASN A 61 -7.56 -9.54 -1.26
C ASN A 61 -6.24 -9.69 -2.02
N TYR A 62 -5.11 -9.90 -1.31
CA TYR A 62 -3.80 -10.20 -1.89
C TYR A 62 -3.38 -11.64 -1.63
N ILE A 63 -3.64 -12.17 -0.43
CA ILE A 63 -3.23 -13.52 -0.02
C ILE A 63 -3.98 -14.60 -0.83
N LEU A 64 -5.31 -14.49 -0.95
CA LEU A 64 -6.11 -15.48 -1.68
C LEU A 64 -5.73 -15.56 -3.16
N PRO A 65 -5.61 -14.45 -3.92
CA PRO A 65 -5.10 -14.50 -5.29
C PRO A 65 -3.66 -15.00 -5.41
N ALA A 66 -2.79 -14.74 -4.40
CA ALA A 66 -1.41 -15.25 -4.40
C ALA A 66 -1.40 -16.78 -4.33
N VAL A 67 -2.12 -17.38 -3.36
CA VAL A 67 -2.27 -18.82 -3.25
C VAL A 67 -2.95 -19.39 -4.49
N GLY A 68 -4.02 -18.75 -4.98
CA GLY A 68 -4.73 -19.13 -6.20
C GLY A 68 -3.82 -19.17 -7.43
N THR A 69 -2.96 -18.16 -7.59
CA THR A 69 -2.00 -18.08 -8.69
C THR A 69 -0.97 -19.20 -8.63
N VAL A 70 -0.45 -19.53 -7.44
CA VAL A 70 0.45 -20.66 -7.23
C VAL A 70 -0.24 -21.99 -7.59
N LEU A 71 -1.48 -22.20 -7.16
CA LEU A 71 -2.24 -23.40 -7.48
C LEU A 71 -2.51 -23.53 -8.99
N LEU A 72 -2.87 -22.46 -9.67
CA LEU A 72 -3.02 -22.41 -11.13
C LEU A 72 -1.71 -22.78 -11.82
N LEU A 73 -0.59 -22.21 -11.36
CA LEU A 73 0.74 -22.50 -11.90
C LEU A 73 1.09 -24.00 -11.76
N LEU A 74 0.87 -24.60 -10.59
CA LEU A 74 1.14 -26.00 -10.33
C LEU A 74 0.22 -26.91 -11.15
N GLY A 75 -1.07 -26.58 -11.25
CA GLY A 75 -2.06 -27.34 -12.00
C GLY A 75 -1.73 -27.37 -13.50
N PHE A 76 -1.55 -26.19 -14.12
CA PHE A 76 -1.19 -26.11 -15.55
C PHE A 76 0.21 -26.62 -15.85
N ARG A 77 1.16 -26.52 -14.91
CA ARG A 77 2.48 -27.14 -15.03
C ARG A 77 2.38 -28.65 -15.24
N THR A 78 1.48 -29.31 -14.53
CA THR A 78 1.25 -30.75 -14.65
C THR A 78 0.65 -31.09 -16.01
N LEU A 79 -0.31 -30.30 -16.49
CA LEU A 79 -1.05 -30.55 -17.74
C LEU A 79 -0.38 -30.00 -19.03
N ARG A 80 0.69 -29.23 -18.92
CA ARG A 80 1.28 -28.46 -20.05
C ARG A 80 1.71 -29.29 -21.26
N ARG A 81 1.96 -30.59 -21.09
CA ARG A 81 2.42 -31.49 -22.15
C ARG A 81 1.30 -32.30 -22.79
N GLU A 82 0.09 -32.29 -22.23
CA GLU A 82 -1.05 -33.06 -22.76
C GLU A 82 -1.46 -32.57 -24.15
N ASN A 83 -1.50 -31.27 -24.34
CA ASN A 83 -1.76 -30.66 -25.63
C ASN A 83 -1.23 -29.21 -25.65
N ARG A 84 -1.09 -28.65 -26.88
CA ARG A 84 -0.59 -27.28 -27.09
C ARG A 84 -1.39 -26.19 -26.37
N TRP A 85 -2.70 -26.41 -26.19
CA TRP A 85 -3.58 -25.43 -25.57
C TRP A 85 -3.37 -25.36 -24.05
N LEU A 86 -3.22 -26.50 -23.38
CA LEU A 86 -2.84 -26.55 -21.96
C LEU A 86 -1.41 -26.06 -21.74
N GLY A 87 -0.51 -26.26 -22.72
CA GLY A 87 0.78 -25.58 -22.74
C GLY A 87 0.68 -24.06 -22.81
N GLY A 88 -0.27 -23.56 -23.63
CA GLY A 88 -0.62 -22.14 -23.69
C GLY A 88 -1.18 -21.60 -22.36
N CYS A 89 -2.06 -22.37 -21.69
CA CYS A 89 -2.53 -22.00 -20.34
C CYS A 89 -1.37 -21.85 -19.34
N PHE A 90 -0.41 -22.76 -19.39
CA PHE A 90 0.77 -22.68 -18.52
C PHE A 90 1.60 -21.41 -18.80
N ALA A 91 1.86 -21.11 -20.08
CA ALA A 91 2.63 -19.92 -20.47
C ALA A 91 1.95 -18.61 -20.03
N VAL A 92 0.62 -18.48 -20.28
CA VAL A 92 -0.15 -17.31 -19.84
C VAL A 92 -0.17 -17.21 -18.31
N THR A 93 -0.31 -18.34 -17.61
CA THR A 93 -0.30 -18.35 -16.13
C THR A 93 1.05 -17.92 -15.59
N VAL A 94 2.17 -18.30 -16.21
CA VAL A 94 3.51 -17.81 -15.82
C VAL A 94 3.63 -16.29 -15.99
N ILE A 95 3.21 -15.76 -17.14
CA ILE A 95 3.24 -14.30 -17.38
C ILE A 95 2.41 -13.56 -16.34
N ARG A 96 1.19 -14.02 -16.06
CA ARG A 96 0.32 -13.43 -15.05
C ARG A 96 0.88 -13.56 -13.64
N ALA A 97 1.51 -14.69 -13.30
CA ALA A 97 2.14 -14.89 -12.00
C ALA A 97 3.32 -13.92 -11.80
N VAL A 98 4.19 -13.76 -12.80
CA VAL A 98 5.29 -12.79 -12.74
C VAL A 98 4.75 -11.38 -12.53
N TYR A 99 3.78 -10.96 -13.35
CA TYR A 99 3.12 -9.65 -13.20
C TYR A 99 2.55 -9.46 -11.80
N PHE A 100 1.75 -10.40 -11.32
CA PHE A 100 1.08 -10.31 -10.04
C PHE A 100 2.08 -10.25 -8.86
N PHE A 101 3.08 -11.12 -8.84
CA PHE A 101 4.08 -11.14 -7.77
C PHE A 101 5.00 -9.92 -7.80
N THR A 102 5.33 -9.39 -8.98
CA THR A 102 6.05 -8.11 -9.10
C THR A 102 5.22 -6.96 -8.52
N THR A 103 3.90 -6.92 -8.80
CA THR A 103 3.00 -5.93 -8.22
C THR A 103 2.93 -6.05 -6.69
N LEU A 104 2.88 -7.27 -6.14
CA LEU A 104 2.90 -7.47 -4.68
C LEU A 104 4.17 -6.90 -4.04
N VAL A 105 5.34 -7.12 -4.65
CA VAL A 105 6.59 -6.53 -4.15
C VAL A 105 6.61 -5.02 -4.31
N LEU A 106 6.18 -4.50 -5.46
CA LEU A 106 6.16 -3.05 -5.72
C LEU A 106 5.23 -2.31 -4.75
N ASN A 107 4.12 -2.93 -4.35
CA ASN A 107 3.19 -2.39 -3.36
C ASN A 107 3.79 -2.25 -1.95
N THR A 108 4.97 -2.79 -1.68
CA THR A 108 5.72 -2.53 -0.43
C THR A 108 6.59 -1.28 -0.50
N THR A 109 6.60 -0.58 -1.63
CA THR A 109 7.42 0.61 -1.87
C THR A 109 6.55 1.82 -2.19
N ILE A 110 7.06 3.02 -1.90
CA ILE A 110 6.42 4.28 -2.31
C ILE A 110 6.52 4.54 -3.81
N LEU A 111 7.31 3.74 -4.54
CA LEU A 111 7.43 3.84 -6.00
C LEU A 111 6.16 3.40 -6.72
N GLN A 112 5.26 2.67 -6.03
CA GLN A 112 4.02 2.19 -6.65
C GLN A 112 3.18 3.32 -7.24
N SER A 113 3.04 4.45 -6.56
CA SER A 113 2.25 5.60 -7.03
C SER A 113 2.85 6.26 -8.27
N ALA A 114 4.18 6.33 -8.34
CA ALA A 114 4.90 6.84 -9.51
C ALA A 114 4.80 5.89 -10.72
N VAL A 115 4.81 4.58 -10.48
CA VAL A 115 4.72 3.55 -11.53
C VAL A 115 3.28 3.34 -11.98
N PHE A 116 2.34 3.20 -11.05
CA PHE A 116 0.92 2.94 -11.35
C PHE A 116 0.11 4.22 -11.54
N THR A 117 0.54 5.06 -12.49
CA THR A 117 -0.29 6.20 -12.90
C THR A 117 -1.64 5.71 -13.44
N PRO A 118 -2.71 6.54 -13.45
CA PRO A 118 -4.03 6.14 -13.97
C PRO A 118 -3.97 5.53 -15.38
N ALA A 119 -3.14 6.09 -16.26
CA ALA A 119 -2.96 5.58 -17.62
C ALA A 119 -2.30 4.19 -17.64
N VAL A 120 -1.22 4.00 -16.85
CA VAL A 120 -0.52 2.72 -16.74
C VAL A 120 -1.44 1.66 -16.13
N THR A 121 -2.16 2.00 -15.06
CA THR A 121 -3.11 1.09 -14.40
C THR A 121 -4.21 0.64 -15.36
N THR A 122 -4.79 1.56 -16.14
CA THR A 122 -5.79 1.23 -17.16
C THR A 122 -5.21 0.30 -18.22
N ALA A 123 -4.03 0.59 -18.74
CA ALA A 123 -3.36 -0.25 -19.74
C ALA A 123 -3.07 -1.65 -19.20
N LEU A 124 -2.51 -1.76 -18.00
CA LEU A 124 -2.22 -3.04 -17.35
C LEU A 124 -3.49 -3.85 -17.06
N THR A 125 -4.58 -3.19 -16.66
CA THR A 125 -5.88 -3.83 -16.45
C THR A 125 -6.41 -4.41 -17.77
N ALA A 126 -6.33 -3.66 -18.86
CA ALA A 126 -6.73 -4.14 -20.19
C ALA A 126 -5.86 -5.33 -20.64
N VAL A 127 -4.55 -5.26 -20.49
CA VAL A 127 -3.64 -6.38 -20.80
C VAL A 127 -3.97 -7.61 -19.96
N ASN A 128 -4.18 -7.46 -18.65
CA ASN A 128 -4.55 -8.58 -17.78
C ASN A 128 -5.90 -9.19 -18.16
N ALA A 129 -6.89 -8.37 -18.59
CA ALA A 129 -8.17 -8.86 -19.08
C ALA A 129 -8.00 -9.70 -20.36
N VAL A 130 -7.20 -9.25 -21.31
CA VAL A 130 -6.90 -10.01 -22.54
C VAL A 130 -6.17 -11.32 -22.22
N LEU A 131 -5.17 -11.29 -21.32
CA LEU A 131 -4.47 -12.50 -20.90
C LEU A 131 -5.39 -13.50 -20.22
N LEU A 132 -6.35 -13.06 -19.42
CA LEU A 132 -7.30 -13.94 -18.76
C LEU A 132 -8.32 -14.56 -19.76
N LEU A 133 -8.80 -13.78 -20.71
CA LEU A 133 -9.63 -14.30 -21.81
C LEU A 133 -8.84 -15.33 -22.64
N ALA A 134 -7.59 -15.06 -22.95
CA ALA A 134 -6.71 -16.00 -23.65
C ALA A 134 -6.50 -17.30 -22.85
N LEU A 135 -6.31 -17.18 -21.51
CA LEU A 135 -6.22 -18.34 -20.62
C LEU A 135 -7.47 -19.20 -20.69
N TYR A 136 -8.67 -18.59 -20.57
CA TYR A 136 -9.93 -19.34 -20.60
C TYR A 136 -10.21 -19.92 -21.99
N PHE A 137 -9.87 -19.23 -23.05
CA PHE A 137 -9.95 -19.76 -24.41
C PHE A 137 -9.04 -20.97 -24.61
N CYS A 138 -7.77 -20.87 -24.20
CA CYS A 138 -6.83 -21.98 -24.26
C CYS A 138 -7.32 -23.15 -23.40
N PHE A 139 -7.87 -22.89 -22.21
CA PHE A 139 -8.40 -23.90 -21.32
C PHE A 139 -9.61 -24.62 -21.94
N TRP A 140 -10.55 -23.88 -22.52
CA TRP A 140 -11.67 -24.44 -23.26
C TRP A 140 -11.22 -25.37 -24.40
N ARG A 141 -10.30 -24.88 -25.28
CA ARG A 141 -9.73 -25.67 -26.37
C ARG A 141 -8.94 -26.90 -25.87
N GLY A 142 -8.24 -26.72 -24.76
CA GLY A 142 -7.49 -27.77 -24.10
C GLY A 142 -8.37 -28.90 -23.58
N LEU A 143 -9.48 -28.56 -22.92
CA LEU A 143 -10.47 -29.53 -22.43
C LEU A 143 -11.16 -30.28 -23.56
N LEU A 144 -11.50 -29.61 -24.67
CA LEU A 144 -12.04 -30.26 -25.87
C LEU A 144 -11.08 -31.31 -26.43
N ALA A 145 -9.80 -30.99 -26.54
CA ALA A 145 -8.78 -31.91 -27.02
C ALA A 145 -8.62 -33.12 -26.09
N VAL A 146 -8.74 -32.91 -24.77
CA VAL A 146 -8.69 -34.00 -23.76
C VAL A 146 -9.92 -34.93 -23.89
N GLN A 147 -11.14 -34.34 -24.00
CA GLN A 147 -12.37 -35.14 -24.18
C GLN A 147 -12.33 -35.96 -25.45
N ALA A 148 -11.87 -35.40 -26.56
CA ALA A 148 -11.69 -36.13 -27.82
C ALA A 148 -10.70 -37.31 -27.67
N LYS A 149 -9.58 -37.10 -26.94
CA LYS A 149 -8.59 -38.14 -26.64
C LYS A 149 -9.15 -39.25 -25.75
N ALA A 150 -10.05 -38.89 -24.81
CA ALA A 150 -10.73 -39.84 -23.93
C ALA A 150 -11.94 -40.55 -24.57
N GLY A 151 -12.31 -40.24 -25.81
CA GLY A 151 -13.49 -40.76 -26.49
C GLY A 151 -14.82 -40.29 -25.92
N LEU A 152 -14.82 -39.22 -25.13
CA LEU A 152 -16.01 -38.65 -24.52
C LEU A 152 -16.69 -37.63 -25.43
N PRO A 153 -18.04 -37.49 -25.39
CA PRO A 153 -18.73 -36.44 -26.12
C PRO A 153 -18.28 -35.06 -25.64
N ALA A 154 -18.21 -34.12 -26.57
CA ALA A 154 -17.78 -32.75 -26.29
C ALA A 154 -18.75 -32.02 -25.35
N GLN A 155 -18.43 -31.97 -24.06
CA GLN A 155 -19.15 -31.19 -23.04
C GLN A 155 -18.44 -29.84 -22.83
N THR A 156 -18.85 -28.82 -23.60
CA THR A 156 -18.14 -27.51 -23.62
C THR A 156 -18.79 -26.45 -22.76
N GLY A 157 -19.99 -26.67 -22.24
CA GLY A 157 -20.83 -25.65 -21.61
C GLY A 157 -20.15 -24.90 -20.46
N GLY A 158 -19.46 -25.62 -19.55
CA GLY A 158 -18.82 -25.00 -18.40
C GLY A 158 -17.62 -24.10 -18.77
N ALA A 159 -16.75 -24.57 -19.67
CA ALA A 159 -15.58 -23.79 -20.07
C ALA A 159 -15.93 -22.59 -20.97
N LEU A 160 -16.94 -22.73 -21.85
CA LEU A 160 -17.46 -21.62 -22.64
C LEU A 160 -18.19 -20.60 -21.76
N ALA A 161 -18.99 -21.06 -20.79
CA ALA A 161 -19.66 -20.21 -19.82
C ALA A 161 -18.66 -19.37 -19.02
N LEU A 162 -17.46 -19.89 -18.73
CA LEU A 162 -16.39 -19.15 -18.05
C LEU A 162 -15.90 -17.95 -18.89
N ILE A 163 -15.77 -18.13 -20.21
CA ILE A 163 -15.37 -17.04 -21.12
C ILE A 163 -16.46 -15.95 -21.15
N VAL A 164 -17.72 -16.37 -21.32
CA VAL A 164 -18.87 -15.45 -21.37
C VAL A 164 -19.01 -14.70 -20.04
N TRP A 165 -18.87 -15.42 -18.92
CA TRP A 165 -18.92 -14.84 -17.57
C TRP A 165 -17.85 -13.75 -17.39
N TYR A 166 -16.62 -14.03 -17.79
CA TYR A 166 -15.53 -13.05 -17.63
C TYR A 166 -15.69 -11.86 -18.60
N ALA A 167 -16.17 -12.08 -19.82
CA ALA A 167 -16.50 -10.99 -20.72
C ALA A 167 -17.59 -10.07 -20.11
N LEU A 168 -18.61 -10.66 -19.47
CA LEU A 168 -19.63 -9.89 -18.75
C LEU A 168 -19.04 -9.10 -17.57
N VAL A 169 -18.11 -9.68 -16.81
CA VAL A 169 -17.38 -8.95 -15.74
C VAL A 169 -16.64 -7.74 -16.32
N CYS A 170 -15.97 -7.90 -17.47
CA CYS A 170 -15.27 -6.78 -18.13
C CYS A 170 -16.26 -5.67 -18.57
N VAL A 171 -17.42 -6.04 -19.09
CA VAL A 171 -18.46 -5.07 -19.49
C VAL A 171 -19.00 -4.33 -18.26
N LEU A 172 -19.32 -5.04 -17.19
CA LEU A 172 -19.82 -4.42 -15.95
C LEU A 172 -18.78 -3.45 -15.33
N ALA A 173 -17.51 -3.82 -15.39
CA ALA A 173 -16.42 -2.94 -14.95
C ALA A 173 -16.30 -1.69 -15.84
N ALA A 174 -16.42 -1.83 -17.16
CA ALA A 174 -16.34 -0.73 -18.13
C ALA A 174 -17.50 0.28 -17.99
N VAL A 175 -18.70 -0.19 -17.62
CA VAL A 175 -19.87 0.68 -17.37
C VAL A 175 -19.97 1.16 -15.93
N HIS A 176 -18.96 0.90 -15.10
CA HIS A 176 -18.92 1.28 -13.67
C HIS A 176 -20.19 0.90 -12.90
N TYR A 177 -20.67 -0.34 -13.09
CA TYR A 177 -21.87 -0.81 -12.41
C TYR A 177 -21.69 -0.88 -10.88
N THR A 178 -22.57 -0.22 -10.13
CA THR A 178 -22.49 -0.08 -8.65
C THR A 178 -23.55 -0.87 -7.88
N GLY A 179 -24.44 -1.59 -8.54
CA GLY A 179 -25.51 -2.37 -7.90
C GLY A 179 -24.99 -3.65 -7.23
N TRP A 180 -25.67 -4.14 -6.19
CA TRP A 180 -25.28 -5.35 -5.43
C TRP A 180 -25.86 -6.65 -5.99
N ILE A 181 -27.02 -6.60 -6.64
CA ILE A 181 -27.76 -7.81 -7.10
C ILE A 181 -26.98 -8.56 -8.17
N VAL A 182 -26.46 -7.85 -9.17
CA VAL A 182 -25.71 -8.46 -10.28
C VAL A 182 -24.43 -9.14 -9.80
N PRO A 183 -23.56 -8.52 -8.97
CA PRO A 183 -22.38 -9.20 -8.41
C PRO A 183 -22.71 -10.48 -7.65
N ILE A 184 -23.80 -10.51 -6.86
CA ILE A 184 -24.21 -11.72 -6.14
C ILE A 184 -24.64 -12.81 -7.12
N ALA A 185 -25.47 -12.48 -8.13
CA ALA A 185 -25.87 -13.42 -9.16
C ALA A 185 -24.66 -13.94 -9.97
N MET A 186 -23.70 -13.08 -10.26
CA MET A 186 -22.44 -13.43 -10.92
C MET A 186 -21.60 -14.40 -10.09
N LEU A 187 -21.52 -14.21 -8.76
CA LEU A 187 -20.81 -15.10 -7.86
C LEU A 187 -21.46 -16.52 -7.82
N VAL A 188 -22.79 -16.58 -7.74
CA VAL A 188 -23.53 -17.85 -7.80
C VAL A 188 -23.32 -18.53 -9.16
N GLY A 189 -23.42 -17.78 -10.26
CA GLY A 189 -23.16 -18.29 -11.61
C GLY A 189 -21.75 -18.86 -11.75
N TYR A 190 -20.75 -18.18 -11.19
CA TYR A 190 -19.37 -18.66 -11.15
C TYR A 190 -19.24 -19.98 -10.40
N GLY A 191 -19.89 -20.11 -9.24
CA GLY A 191 -19.94 -21.36 -8.48
C GLY A 191 -20.55 -22.52 -9.30
N CYS A 192 -21.63 -22.25 -10.05
CA CYS A 192 -22.24 -23.24 -10.94
C CYS A 192 -21.30 -23.65 -12.10
N ILE A 193 -20.55 -22.71 -12.66
CA ILE A 193 -19.54 -22.97 -13.70
C ILE A 193 -18.43 -23.86 -13.15
N LEU A 194 -17.85 -23.52 -12.00
CA LEU A 194 -16.82 -24.34 -11.35
C LEU A 194 -17.34 -25.75 -11.05
N ARG A 195 -18.57 -25.90 -10.54
CA ARG A 195 -19.19 -27.20 -10.29
C ARG A 195 -19.35 -28.02 -11.60
N SER A 196 -19.71 -27.38 -12.70
CA SER A 196 -19.78 -28.03 -14.01
C SER A 196 -18.42 -28.55 -14.48
N LEU A 197 -17.36 -27.77 -14.28
CA LEU A 197 -15.98 -28.16 -14.58
C LEU A 197 -15.47 -29.28 -13.66
N CYS A 198 -15.85 -29.28 -12.38
CA CYS A 198 -15.58 -30.38 -11.45
C CYS A 198 -16.23 -31.70 -11.93
N ARG A 199 -17.49 -31.64 -12.38
CA ARG A 199 -18.20 -32.82 -12.92
C ARG A 199 -17.52 -33.34 -14.19
N LEU A 200 -17.13 -32.45 -15.09
CA LEU A 200 -16.38 -32.83 -16.28
C LEU A 200 -15.05 -33.50 -15.94
N SER A 201 -14.33 -32.95 -14.92
CA SER A 201 -13.09 -33.57 -14.45
C SER A 201 -13.31 -34.96 -13.85
N GLY A 202 -14.43 -35.18 -13.13
CA GLY A 202 -14.84 -36.49 -12.60
C GLY A 202 -15.16 -37.49 -13.72
N ALA A 203 -15.94 -37.07 -14.72
CA ALA A 203 -16.29 -37.91 -15.86
C ALA A 203 -15.06 -38.38 -16.68
N LEU A 204 -14.03 -37.52 -16.80
CA LEU A 204 -12.76 -37.87 -17.42
C LEU A 204 -11.96 -38.90 -16.56
N ASP A 205 -12.01 -38.75 -15.24
CA ASP A 205 -11.36 -39.67 -14.30
C ASP A 205 -12.05 -41.03 -14.34
N GLU A 206 -13.39 -41.07 -14.31
CA GLU A 206 -14.21 -42.31 -14.43
C GLU A 206 -14.02 -43.04 -15.78
N ALA A 207 -13.76 -42.23 -16.85
CA ALA A 207 -13.41 -42.81 -18.17
C ALA A 207 -11.97 -43.34 -18.24
N GLY A 208 -11.24 -43.36 -17.13
CA GLY A 208 -9.86 -43.86 -17.05
C GLY A 208 -8.83 -42.98 -17.74
N TYR A 209 -9.11 -41.68 -17.92
CA TYR A 209 -8.17 -40.77 -18.56
C TYR A 209 -6.92 -40.56 -17.69
N ALA A 210 -5.81 -41.13 -18.13
CA ALA A 210 -4.53 -41.05 -17.45
C ALA A 210 -3.60 -40.09 -18.21
N ILE A 211 -2.93 -39.21 -17.46
CA ILE A 211 -1.84 -38.38 -17.96
C ILE A 211 -0.49 -38.99 -17.58
N ALA A 212 0.46 -39.01 -18.53
CA ALA A 212 1.84 -39.32 -18.21
C ALA A 212 2.51 -38.07 -17.59
N PRO A 213 2.83 -38.09 -16.26
CA PRO A 213 3.53 -36.98 -15.66
C PRO A 213 4.91 -36.85 -16.31
N GLY A 214 5.17 -35.71 -16.97
CA GLY A 214 6.48 -35.49 -17.58
C GLY A 214 7.57 -35.33 -16.52
N PRO A 215 8.83 -35.66 -16.83
CA PRO A 215 9.93 -35.49 -15.91
C PRO A 215 10.04 -34.04 -15.43
N VAL A 216 9.97 -33.80 -14.14
CA VAL A 216 10.11 -32.49 -13.51
C VAL A 216 11.50 -32.36 -12.89
N ARG A 217 12.27 -31.37 -13.37
CA ARG A 217 13.59 -31.07 -12.79
C ARG A 217 13.49 -30.44 -11.39
N VAL A 218 12.38 -29.76 -11.09
CA VAL A 218 12.12 -29.05 -9.82
C VAL A 218 10.82 -29.59 -9.25
N THR A 219 10.82 -30.04 -8.01
CA THR A 219 9.60 -30.51 -7.34
C THR A 219 8.61 -29.36 -7.10
N ASP A 220 7.32 -29.67 -6.95
CA ASP A 220 6.30 -28.66 -6.63
C ASP A 220 6.61 -27.94 -5.30
N ARG A 221 7.09 -28.68 -4.29
CA ARG A 221 7.49 -28.12 -2.99
C ARG A 221 8.64 -27.11 -3.13
N CYS A 222 9.66 -27.47 -3.91
CA CYS A 222 10.79 -26.57 -4.16
C CYS A 222 10.34 -25.30 -4.91
N LEU A 223 9.45 -25.42 -5.91
CA LEU A 223 8.91 -24.25 -6.62
C LEU A 223 8.14 -23.29 -5.69
N VAL A 224 7.27 -23.84 -4.83
CA VAL A 224 6.51 -23.04 -3.84
C VAL A 224 7.47 -22.35 -2.87
N LEU A 225 8.47 -23.07 -2.35
CA LEU A 225 9.46 -22.48 -1.44
C LEU A 225 10.27 -21.36 -2.11
N VAL A 226 10.67 -21.52 -3.37
CA VAL A 226 11.38 -20.48 -4.12
C VAL A 226 10.51 -19.26 -4.32
N ILE A 227 9.24 -19.42 -4.72
CA ILE A 227 8.30 -18.30 -4.86
C ILE A 227 8.12 -17.59 -3.52
N ALA A 228 7.88 -18.32 -2.44
CA ALA A 228 7.71 -17.75 -1.11
C ALA A 228 8.96 -17.02 -0.63
N ALA A 229 10.15 -17.59 -0.86
CA ALA A 229 11.43 -16.95 -0.51
C ALA A 229 11.66 -15.65 -1.32
N VAL A 230 11.43 -15.68 -2.63
CA VAL A 230 11.58 -14.49 -3.50
C VAL A 230 10.61 -13.40 -3.09
N LEU A 231 9.36 -13.73 -2.80
CA LEU A 231 8.37 -12.76 -2.31
C LEU A 231 8.77 -12.23 -0.92
N GLY A 232 9.12 -13.10 0.01
CA GLY A 232 9.54 -12.68 1.36
C GLY A 232 10.74 -11.75 1.33
N ILE A 233 11.79 -12.12 0.58
CA ILE A 233 12.99 -11.27 0.41
C ILE A 233 12.61 -9.97 -0.31
N GLY A 234 11.87 -10.05 -1.42
CA GLY A 234 11.46 -8.89 -2.20
C GLY A 234 10.64 -7.89 -1.39
N CYS A 235 9.63 -8.35 -0.66
CA CYS A 235 8.82 -7.50 0.22
C CYS A 235 9.65 -6.88 1.36
N THR A 236 10.53 -7.66 1.98
CA THR A 236 11.42 -7.15 3.03
C THR A 236 12.34 -6.05 2.50
N LEU A 237 12.99 -6.28 1.35
CA LEU A 237 13.83 -5.26 0.72
C LEU A 237 13.00 -4.02 0.29
N GLY A 238 11.78 -4.23 -0.22
CA GLY A 238 10.87 -3.15 -0.56
C GLY A 238 10.56 -2.25 0.63
N TYR A 239 10.19 -2.83 1.77
CA TYR A 239 9.95 -2.06 3.00
C TYR A 239 11.19 -1.40 3.56
N LEU A 240 12.35 -2.07 3.53
CA LEU A 240 13.57 -1.53 4.12
C LEU A 240 14.22 -0.40 3.29
N PHE A 241 14.10 -0.46 1.97
CA PHE A 241 14.81 0.44 1.06
C PHE A 241 13.92 1.24 0.12
N GLY A 242 12.65 0.86 -0.01
CA GLY A 242 11.71 1.50 -0.92
C GLY A 242 10.59 2.29 -0.23
N SER A 243 10.60 2.45 1.09
CA SER A 243 9.51 3.08 1.86
C SER A 243 9.77 4.53 2.28
N SER A 244 10.88 5.12 1.83
CA SER A 244 11.27 6.49 2.16
C SER A 244 11.68 7.28 0.92
N TYR A 245 11.52 8.59 0.95
CA TYR A 245 12.02 9.48 -0.08
C TYR A 245 13.55 9.52 -0.07
N ARG A 246 14.13 9.63 -1.26
CA ARG A 246 15.57 9.83 -1.40
C ARG A 246 15.86 11.32 -1.20
N MET A 247 16.63 11.63 -0.16
CA MET A 247 17.02 12.99 0.23
C MET A 247 18.51 13.20 -0.02
N ASP A 248 18.90 14.40 -0.45
CA ASP A 248 20.30 14.79 -0.66
C ASP A 248 20.77 15.65 0.54
N TRP A 249 21.33 14.99 1.54
CA TRP A 249 21.77 15.61 2.78
C TRP A 249 23.15 16.22 2.64
N GLN A 250 23.25 17.53 2.91
CA GLN A 250 24.50 18.29 2.87
C GLN A 250 24.78 18.90 4.25
N PRO A 251 26.05 19.00 4.69
CA PRO A 251 26.38 19.73 5.90
C PRO A 251 26.03 21.22 5.73
N VAL A 252 25.50 21.84 6.79
CA VAL A 252 25.17 23.27 6.80
C VAL A 252 26.46 24.08 6.82
N ASP A 253 26.59 25.05 5.91
CA ASP A 253 27.68 26.02 5.93
C ASP A 253 27.39 27.15 6.95
N THR A 254 28.20 27.20 8.01
CA THR A 254 28.07 28.21 9.06
C THR A 254 28.59 29.59 8.66
N SER A 255 29.34 29.70 7.55
CA SER A 255 29.92 30.98 7.08
C SER A 255 28.87 31.98 6.54
N GLU A 256 27.71 31.49 6.12
CA GLU A 256 26.63 32.29 5.53
C GLU A 256 25.91 33.18 6.55
N GLN A 257 26.04 32.91 7.87
CA GLN A 257 25.34 33.65 8.91
C GLN A 257 25.81 35.12 9.04
N ALA A 258 27.03 35.44 8.62
CA ALA A 258 27.59 36.82 8.73
C ALA A 258 26.87 37.83 7.80
N GLN A 259 26.38 37.40 6.65
CA GLN A 259 25.75 38.28 5.67
C GLN A 259 24.38 38.82 6.11
N THR A 260 23.68 38.10 6.96
CA THR A 260 22.31 38.41 7.41
C THR A 260 22.27 38.89 8.87
N ALA A 261 23.42 39.12 9.51
CA ALA A 261 23.52 39.41 10.96
C ALA A 261 22.64 40.58 11.42
N ALA A 262 22.56 41.68 10.64
CA ALA A 262 21.74 42.83 10.99
C ALA A 262 20.24 42.52 10.96
N ILE A 263 19.79 41.79 9.95
CA ILE A 263 18.38 41.38 9.83
C ILE A 263 18.02 40.39 10.91
N ARG A 264 18.92 39.44 11.23
CA ARG A 264 18.75 38.49 12.34
C ARG A 264 18.55 39.20 13.66
N GLN A 265 19.38 40.24 13.95
CA GLN A 265 19.23 41.01 15.17
C GLN A 265 17.90 41.75 15.21
N GLN A 266 17.50 42.40 14.10
CA GLN A 266 16.19 43.05 13.99
C GLN A 266 15.03 42.08 14.26
N LEU A 267 15.08 40.88 13.70
CA LEU A 267 14.04 39.84 13.90
C LEU A 267 14.00 39.40 15.36
N LEU A 268 15.15 39.20 15.99
CA LEU A 268 15.23 38.85 17.44
C LEU A 268 14.65 39.98 18.31
N ASP A 269 14.96 41.23 18.01
CA ASP A 269 14.44 42.40 18.74
C ASP A 269 12.93 42.52 18.60
N LEU A 270 12.33 42.03 17.49
CA LEU A 270 10.90 41.95 17.26
C LEU A 270 10.23 40.71 17.86
N GLY A 271 11.01 39.81 18.51
CA GLY A 271 10.50 38.61 19.16
C GLY A 271 10.41 37.39 18.27
N PHE A 272 11.13 37.33 17.15
CA PHE A 272 11.22 36.14 16.33
C PHE A 272 11.94 35.02 17.12
N PRO A 273 11.40 33.77 17.18
CA PRO A 273 12.00 32.70 17.96
C PRO A 273 13.39 32.32 17.43
N GLU A 274 14.41 32.41 18.30
CA GLU A 274 15.80 32.16 17.93
C GLU A 274 16.01 30.76 17.35
N ALA A 275 15.35 29.73 17.92
CA ALA A 275 15.43 28.37 17.43
C ALA A 275 14.98 28.22 15.99
N VAL A 276 13.90 28.91 15.60
CA VAL A 276 13.40 28.92 14.22
C VAL A 276 14.34 29.72 13.33
N LEU A 277 14.78 30.90 13.80
CA LEU A 277 15.66 31.77 13.03
C LEU A 277 17.00 31.12 12.67
N ASN A 278 17.52 30.25 13.55
CA ASN A 278 18.75 29.49 13.31
C ASN A 278 18.63 28.44 12.21
N ASP A 279 17.41 28.02 11.91
CA ASP A 279 17.13 27.02 10.88
C ASP A 279 16.80 27.62 9.52
N LEU A 280 16.55 28.96 9.44
CA LEU A 280 16.25 29.64 8.17
C LEU A 280 17.48 29.71 7.25
N THR A 281 17.24 29.72 5.94
CA THR A 281 18.28 30.02 4.96
C THR A 281 18.63 31.52 4.97
N PRO A 282 19.84 31.90 4.51
CA PRO A 282 20.19 33.31 4.36
C PRO A 282 19.21 34.10 3.46
N GLU A 283 18.69 33.46 2.42
CA GLU A 283 17.72 34.04 1.50
C GLU A 283 16.39 34.35 2.20
N ASP A 284 15.89 33.41 3.01
CA ASP A 284 14.63 33.60 3.74
C ASP A 284 14.78 34.65 4.85
N ILE A 285 15.96 34.75 5.49
CA ILE A 285 16.27 35.81 6.43
C ILE A 285 16.32 37.19 5.69
N ALA A 286 16.98 37.22 4.52
CA ALA A 286 17.08 38.44 3.72
C ALA A 286 15.70 38.89 3.23
N ALA A 287 14.79 37.98 2.92
CA ALA A 287 13.40 38.28 2.53
C ALA A 287 12.61 38.97 3.66
N CYS A 288 13.05 38.82 4.92
CA CYS A 288 12.48 39.48 6.09
C CYS A 288 13.10 40.90 6.34
N GLY A 289 13.94 41.40 5.44
CA GLY A 289 14.59 42.71 5.60
C GLY A 289 13.59 43.85 5.78
N GLY A 290 13.81 44.67 6.80
CA GLY A 290 12.92 45.80 7.15
C GLY A 290 11.64 45.34 7.88
N ALA A 291 11.61 44.12 8.44
CA ALA A 291 10.46 43.63 9.19
C ALA A 291 9.93 44.65 10.20
N LEU A 292 8.61 44.79 10.23
CA LEU A 292 7.91 45.76 11.07
C LEU A 292 7.38 45.14 12.35
N ARG A 293 6.98 43.88 12.30
CA ARG A 293 6.31 43.18 13.39
C ARG A 293 6.44 41.65 13.24
N VAL A 294 6.47 40.94 14.35
CA VAL A 294 6.45 39.50 14.40
C VAL A 294 5.28 39.02 15.28
N VAL A 295 4.58 37.99 14.83
CA VAL A 295 3.55 37.28 15.58
C VAL A 295 3.95 35.80 15.62
N THR A 296 3.89 35.17 16.79
CA THR A 296 4.32 33.78 16.97
C THR A 296 3.28 33.00 17.74
N GLU A 297 3.01 31.78 17.25
CA GLU A 297 2.24 30.74 17.95
C GLU A 297 3.09 29.47 18.01
N ALA A 298 3.21 28.87 19.19
CA ALA A 298 4.02 27.66 19.40
C ALA A 298 3.32 26.71 20.37
N GLU A 299 3.35 25.42 20.02
CA GLU A 299 2.72 24.38 20.84
C GLU A 299 3.49 23.05 20.72
N ASP A 300 3.53 22.30 21.84
CA ASP A 300 4.14 20.98 21.92
C ASP A 300 3.05 19.90 21.84
N TYR A 301 3.24 18.94 20.96
CA TYR A 301 2.29 17.87 20.67
C TYR A 301 2.89 16.50 21.00
N PRO A 302 2.21 15.67 21.81
CA PRO A 302 2.56 14.26 21.91
C PRO A 302 2.17 13.55 20.60
N VAL A 303 3.12 12.86 19.97
CA VAL A 303 2.92 12.19 18.69
C VAL A 303 2.85 10.68 18.89
N ASN A 304 1.82 10.21 19.58
CA ASN A 304 1.43 8.81 19.66
C ASN A 304 -0.01 8.73 20.18
N ASP A 305 -0.66 7.60 19.94
CA ASP A 305 -2.05 7.38 20.39
C ASP A 305 -2.17 7.18 21.89
N GLY A 306 -1.03 7.16 22.62
CA GLY A 306 -0.97 6.75 24.00
C GLY A 306 -1.32 5.26 24.17
N ARG A 307 -1.01 4.72 25.31
CA ARG A 307 -1.47 3.38 25.72
C ARG A 307 -2.38 3.48 26.93
N ASN A 308 -3.48 2.80 26.88
CA ASN A 308 -4.38 2.69 28.02
C ASN A 308 -3.75 1.79 29.09
N VAL A 309 -3.54 2.32 30.26
CA VAL A 309 -3.04 1.61 31.44
C VAL A 309 -4.16 1.56 32.47
N LEU A 310 -4.41 0.38 32.99
CA LEU A 310 -5.34 0.20 34.10
C LEU A 310 -4.57 0.30 35.41
N TRP A 311 -4.87 1.31 36.21
CA TRP A 311 -4.34 1.49 37.54
C TRP A 311 -5.31 0.94 38.58
N GLU A 312 -4.80 0.21 39.58
CA GLU A 312 -5.59 -0.14 40.73
C GLU A 312 -5.70 1.09 41.65
N ALA A 313 -6.92 1.49 41.96
CA ALA A 313 -7.23 2.54 42.92
C ALA A 313 -8.16 1.99 44.03
N TYR A 314 -8.16 2.63 45.18
CA TYR A 314 -9.00 2.27 46.32
C TYR A 314 -9.88 3.45 46.68
N ASN A 315 -11.18 3.19 46.88
CA ASN A 315 -12.14 4.19 47.32
C ASN A 315 -11.99 4.44 48.84
N GLU A 316 -12.74 5.39 49.37
CA GLU A 316 -12.77 5.71 50.82
C GLU A 316 -13.18 4.52 51.73
N LYS A 317 -13.87 3.50 51.17
CA LYS A 317 -14.22 2.26 51.85
C LYS A 317 -13.18 1.15 51.67
N ASN A 318 -12.00 1.48 51.11
CA ASN A 318 -10.92 0.54 50.82
C ASN A 318 -11.34 -0.58 49.82
N GLU A 319 -12.33 -0.31 48.94
CA GLU A 319 -12.73 -1.21 47.88
C GLU A 319 -11.91 -0.91 46.63
N ARG A 320 -11.34 -1.95 46.00
CA ARG A 320 -10.52 -1.85 44.81
C ARG A 320 -11.36 -1.54 43.57
N TYR A 321 -11.00 -0.56 42.80
CA TYR A 321 -11.53 -0.27 41.48
C TYR A 321 -10.38 0.03 40.50
N TYR A 322 -10.67 -0.08 39.19
CA TYR A 322 -9.70 0.20 38.14
C TYR A 322 -10.00 1.53 37.49
N VAL A 323 -8.97 2.36 37.40
CA VAL A 323 -9.01 3.62 36.65
C VAL A 323 -8.23 3.40 35.35
N GLN A 324 -8.88 3.71 34.25
CA GLN A 324 -8.22 3.73 32.95
C GLN A 324 -7.59 5.10 32.74
N ASP A 325 -6.30 5.11 32.47
CA ASP A 325 -5.55 6.31 32.14
C ASP A 325 -4.81 6.10 30.83
N THR A 326 -4.52 7.18 30.12
CA THR A 326 -3.76 7.14 28.86
C THR A 326 -2.36 7.69 29.11
N VAL A 327 -1.37 6.82 29.06
CA VAL A 327 0.05 7.18 29.20
C VAL A 327 0.64 7.35 27.80
N TYR A 328 1.14 8.54 27.51
CA TYR A 328 1.87 8.85 26.29
C TYR A 328 3.35 8.53 26.47
N ASP A 329 3.95 7.81 25.51
CA ASP A 329 5.40 7.75 25.40
C ASP A 329 5.89 9.16 25.06
N VAL A 330 7.00 9.59 25.66
CA VAL A 330 7.49 10.97 25.53
C VAL A 330 8.14 11.16 24.15
N LYS A 331 7.32 11.27 23.14
CA LYS A 331 7.70 11.69 21.79
C LYS A 331 7.00 13.00 21.53
N GLU A 332 7.75 14.09 21.53
CA GLU A 332 7.17 15.43 21.43
C GLU A 332 7.62 16.11 20.17
N LEU A 333 6.65 16.65 19.46
CA LEU A 333 6.82 17.50 18.31
C LEU A 333 6.38 18.92 18.63
N ARG A 334 7.31 19.87 18.58
CA ARG A 334 7.01 21.30 18.67
C ARG A 334 6.66 21.81 17.28
N LEU A 335 5.51 22.44 17.14
CA LEU A 335 5.14 23.23 15.98
C LEU A 335 5.17 24.71 16.36
N THR A 336 5.84 25.51 15.54
CA THR A 336 5.97 26.96 15.72
C THR A 336 5.58 27.62 14.40
N SER A 337 4.58 28.49 14.45
CA SER A 337 4.19 29.29 13.31
C SER A 337 4.51 30.75 13.58
N VAL A 338 5.12 31.43 12.60
CA VAL A 338 5.58 32.80 12.73
C VAL A 338 5.10 33.62 11.56
N GLY A 339 4.44 34.75 11.82
CA GLY A 339 4.12 35.77 10.85
C GLY A 339 5.05 36.94 11.00
N VAL A 340 5.68 37.40 9.90
CA VAL A 340 6.54 38.57 9.84
C VAL A 340 5.91 39.60 8.91
N GLN A 341 5.54 40.74 9.43
CA GLN A 341 5.04 41.86 8.61
C GLN A 341 6.17 42.51 7.86
N LEU A 342 6.05 42.59 6.56
CA LEU A 342 7.03 43.23 5.68
C LEU A 342 6.63 44.66 5.32
N PRO A 343 7.60 45.57 5.07
CA PRO A 343 7.33 46.89 4.57
C PRO A 343 6.77 46.84 3.14
N GLY A 344 5.88 47.74 2.79
CA GLY A 344 5.32 47.85 1.44
C GLY A 344 4.08 48.74 1.38
N GLU A 345 3.62 49.05 0.16
CA GLU A 345 2.38 49.79 -0.05
C GLU A 345 1.14 48.96 0.33
N ARG A 346 1.26 47.66 0.27
CA ARG A 346 0.22 46.72 0.69
C ARG A 346 0.72 45.96 1.88
N GLU A 347 -0.20 45.65 2.79
CA GLU A 347 0.10 44.78 3.91
C GLU A 347 0.55 43.42 3.40
N THR A 348 1.76 43.02 3.76
CA THR A 348 2.36 41.75 3.33
C THR A 348 2.98 41.06 4.55
N TRP A 349 2.67 39.79 4.67
CA TRP A 349 3.20 38.92 5.72
C TRP A 349 3.96 37.75 5.11
N MET A 350 5.18 37.50 5.63
CA MET A 350 5.88 36.23 5.44
C MET A 350 5.42 35.30 6.55
N VAL A 351 4.92 34.14 6.19
CA VAL A 351 4.44 33.12 7.12
C VAL A 351 5.39 31.94 7.11
N PHE A 352 5.84 31.56 8.28
CA PHE A 352 6.71 30.38 8.52
C PHE A 352 5.93 29.36 9.34
N HIS A 353 5.98 28.09 8.92
CA HIS A 353 5.57 26.94 9.72
C HIS A 353 6.79 26.08 9.96
N HIS A 354 7.22 26.00 11.20
CA HIS A 354 8.41 25.26 11.65
C HIS A 354 8.00 24.07 12.50
N PHE A 355 8.71 22.96 12.35
CA PHE A 355 8.59 21.79 13.20
C PHE A 355 9.94 21.42 13.82
N LEU A 356 9.91 20.90 15.04
CA LEU A 356 11.09 20.41 15.76
C LEU A 356 10.67 19.21 16.60
N TRP A 357 11.27 18.06 16.35
CA TRP A 357 11.20 16.94 17.26
C TRP A 357 12.08 17.23 18.49
N THR A 358 11.45 17.53 19.62
CA THR A 358 12.13 17.76 20.91
C THR A 358 12.53 16.43 21.54
N THR A 359 11.77 15.37 21.23
CA THR A 359 12.10 13.99 21.53
C THR A 359 11.89 13.15 20.26
N ASP A 360 12.96 12.48 19.80
CA ASP A 360 12.95 11.73 18.55
C ASP A 360 11.90 10.59 18.56
N PRO A 361 11.15 10.39 17.47
CA PRO A 361 10.09 9.38 17.43
C PRO A 361 10.64 7.94 17.35
N GLY A 362 11.95 7.75 17.18
CA GLY A 362 12.61 6.45 17.06
C GLY A 362 12.40 5.74 15.73
N PHE A 363 11.46 6.20 14.91
CA PHE A 363 11.22 5.74 13.55
C PHE A 363 10.86 6.93 12.67
N TYR A 364 11.49 6.97 11.50
CA TYR A 364 11.17 7.93 10.45
C TYR A 364 10.84 7.19 9.15
N GLY A 365 9.66 7.44 8.63
CA GLY A 365 9.23 6.96 7.31
C GLY A 365 9.14 8.10 6.32
N THR A 366 7.96 8.31 5.75
CA THR A 366 7.61 9.50 5.01
C THR A 366 6.92 10.50 5.93
N GLU A 367 7.30 11.76 5.81
CA GLU A 367 6.79 12.88 6.59
C GLU A 367 6.21 13.93 5.65
N VAL A 368 5.24 14.71 6.11
CA VAL A 368 4.71 15.84 5.33
C VAL A 368 4.16 16.95 6.20
N LEU A 369 4.46 18.20 5.81
CA LEU A 369 3.65 19.34 6.19
C LEU A 369 2.66 19.64 5.06
N GLN A 370 1.38 19.64 5.39
CA GLN A 370 0.32 20.18 4.54
C GLN A 370 -0.10 21.53 5.13
N ILE A 371 -0.05 22.57 4.33
CA ILE A 371 -0.37 23.91 4.78
C ILE A 371 -1.61 24.40 4.02
N TRP A 372 -2.59 24.87 4.76
CA TRP A 372 -3.70 25.64 4.24
C TRP A 372 -3.30 27.12 4.37
N PRO A 373 -2.83 27.74 3.28
CA PRO A 373 -2.33 29.10 3.32
C PRO A 373 -3.48 30.11 3.54
N ALA A 374 -3.14 31.29 3.97
CA ALA A 374 -4.10 32.37 4.25
C ALA A 374 -4.98 32.75 3.05
N ASP A 375 -4.53 32.44 1.82
CA ASP A 375 -5.22 32.69 0.57
C ASP A 375 -6.06 31.49 0.05
N GLN A 376 -6.37 30.52 0.88
CA GLN A 376 -7.06 29.31 0.46
C GLN A 376 -8.43 29.59 -0.16
N ASN A 377 -9.14 30.61 0.33
CA ASN A 377 -10.39 31.10 -0.24
C ASN A 377 -10.23 32.55 -0.72
N ILE A 378 -10.77 32.87 -1.88
CA ILE A 378 -10.76 34.25 -2.44
C ILE A 378 -11.44 35.25 -1.48
N SER A 379 -12.38 34.78 -0.66
CA SER A 379 -13.07 35.57 0.36
C SER A 379 -12.22 35.87 1.60
N ASP A 380 -11.02 35.32 1.72
CA ASP A 380 -10.20 35.44 2.93
C ASP A 380 -9.44 36.77 3.02
N GLY A 381 -9.59 37.64 2.02
CA GLY A 381 -8.94 38.96 2.00
C GLY A 381 -7.44 38.91 1.73
N TRP A 382 -6.87 37.74 1.47
CA TRP A 382 -5.46 37.51 1.25
C TRP A 382 -5.17 36.92 -0.13
N ARG A 383 -3.98 37.19 -0.65
CA ARG A 383 -3.48 36.57 -1.88
C ARG A 383 -2.08 36.06 -1.65
N PHE A 384 -1.84 34.86 -2.12
CA PHE A 384 -0.50 34.27 -2.19
C PHE A 384 0.44 35.13 -3.01
N ALA A 385 1.64 35.38 -2.49
CA ALA A 385 2.65 36.24 -3.14
C ALA A 385 4.02 35.54 -3.06
N GLY A 386 4.68 35.39 -4.20
CA GLY A 386 6.02 34.83 -4.27
C GLY A 386 6.06 33.29 -4.30
N ASP A 387 7.21 32.75 -4.01
CA ASP A 387 7.50 31.32 -4.03
C ASP A 387 7.34 30.70 -2.63
N VAL A 388 7.17 29.38 -2.59
CA VAL A 388 7.23 28.60 -1.36
C VAL A 388 8.68 28.17 -1.17
N THR A 389 9.25 28.51 -0.01
CA THR A 389 10.61 28.15 0.36
C THR A 389 10.63 27.28 1.62
N GLY A 390 11.79 26.73 1.94
CA GLY A 390 11.99 25.93 3.13
C GLY A 390 13.00 24.82 2.95
N ARG A 391 13.39 24.24 4.06
CA ARG A 391 14.33 23.12 4.12
C ARG A 391 14.08 22.24 5.34
N VAL A 392 14.64 21.04 5.30
CA VAL A 392 14.69 20.12 6.44
C VAL A 392 16.11 20.01 6.96
N LEU A 393 16.25 19.82 8.27
CA LEU A 393 17.52 19.72 8.95
C LEU A 393 17.47 18.56 9.96
N HIS A 394 18.64 18.02 10.25
CA HIS A 394 18.86 17.13 11.39
C HIS A 394 20.27 17.27 11.90
N ASP A 395 20.49 16.88 13.14
CA ASP A 395 21.81 16.79 13.71
C ASP A 395 22.30 15.33 13.68
N ARG A 396 23.60 15.15 13.52
CA ARG A 396 24.27 13.86 13.61
C ARG A 396 25.73 14.08 13.96
N ASP A 397 26.20 13.36 14.97
CA ASP A 397 27.61 13.42 15.43
C ASP A 397 28.09 14.86 15.69
N GLY A 398 27.23 15.73 16.23
CA GLY A 398 27.50 17.13 16.52
C GLY A 398 27.55 18.06 15.31
N GLN A 399 27.17 17.59 14.12
CA GLN A 399 27.08 18.38 12.90
C GLN A 399 25.62 18.47 12.42
N THR A 400 25.22 19.63 11.93
CA THR A 400 23.92 19.85 11.32
C THR A 400 23.97 19.59 9.83
N PHE A 401 23.01 18.82 9.34
CA PHE A 401 22.80 18.53 7.92
C PHE A 401 21.47 19.15 7.46
N THR A 402 21.42 19.52 6.20
CA THR A 402 20.22 20.08 5.56
C THR A 402 19.94 19.39 4.24
N ALA A 403 18.67 19.35 3.84
CA ALA A 403 18.24 18.92 2.51
C ALA A 403 17.04 19.74 2.06
N SER A 404 16.85 19.85 0.74
CA SER A 404 15.60 20.33 0.15
C SER A 404 14.50 19.29 0.35
N TYR A 405 13.26 19.73 0.45
CA TYR A 405 12.10 18.84 0.44
C TYR A 405 12.05 18.02 -0.85
N HIS A 406 11.62 16.77 -0.75
CA HIS A 406 11.36 15.94 -1.93
C HIS A 406 10.26 16.56 -2.82
N THR A 407 9.22 17.09 -2.18
CA THR A 407 8.17 17.87 -2.83
C THR A 407 7.96 19.12 -2.01
N LEU A 408 8.00 20.29 -2.64
CA LEU A 408 7.72 21.58 -2.02
C LEU A 408 6.87 22.42 -2.96
N GLY A 409 5.72 22.88 -2.50
CA GLY A 409 4.86 23.80 -3.24
C GLY A 409 3.40 23.36 -3.30
N ARG A 410 2.63 24.08 -4.12
CA ARG A 410 1.18 23.90 -4.26
C ARG A 410 0.86 22.63 -5.05
N GLN A 411 0.00 21.80 -4.48
CA GLN A 411 -0.49 20.56 -5.10
C GLN A 411 -2.00 20.59 -5.18
N THR A 412 -2.53 20.28 -6.36
CA THR A 412 -3.98 20.15 -6.58
C THR A 412 -4.33 18.66 -6.59
N TYR A 413 -5.32 18.28 -5.80
CA TYR A 413 -5.75 16.90 -5.66
C TYR A 413 -7.26 16.82 -5.47
N THR A 414 -7.82 15.67 -5.81
CA THR A 414 -9.24 15.39 -5.63
C THR A 414 -9.42 14.40 -4.48
N ALA A 415 -10.25 14.79 -3.51
CA ALA A 415 -10.56 13.95 -2.36
C ALA A 415 -12.06 13.66 -2.32
N ASP A 416 -12.40 12.41 -1.98
CA ASP A 416 -13.77 11.97 -1.78
C ASP A 416 -14.22 12.29 -0.35
N SER A 417 -15.25 13.12 -0.22
CA SER A 417 -15.88 13.41 1.07
C SER A 417 -17.17 12.61 1.21
N VAL A 418 -17.33 11.94 2.35
CA VAL A 418 -18.54 11.15 2.66
C VAL A 418 -19.82 12.02 2.62
N PHE A 419 -19.70 13.31 2.98
CA PHE A 419 -20.85 14.23 3.06
C PHE A 419 -21.02 15.14 1.85
N PHE A 420 -19.93 15.44 1.13
CA PHE A 420 -19.90 16.48 0.10
C PHE A 420 -19.51 15.95 -1.29
N GLY A 421 -19.35 14.64 -1.42
CA GLY A 421 -18.88 14.04 -2.67
C GLY A 421 -17.43 14.38 -2.99
N GLN A 422 -17.09 14.37 -4.27
CA GLN A 422 -15.75 14.65 -4.76
C GLN A 422 -15.44 16.16 -4.71
N ARG A 423 -14.34 16.52 -4.05
CA ARG A 423 -13.85 17.90 -3.97
C ARG A 423 -12.43 18.02 -4.48
N THR A 424 -12.16 19.06 -5.23
CA THR A 424 -10.81 19.44 -5.63
C THR A 424 -10.26 20.44 -4.63
N ASN A 425 -9.15 20.09 -4.01
CA ASN A 425 -8.42 20.93 -3.05
C ASN A 425 -7.08 21.35 -3.66
N SER A 426 -6.52 22.45 -3.15
CA SER A 426 -5.22 22.97 -3.59
C SER A 426 -4.47 23.53 -2.39
N ASP A 427 -3.57 22.74 -1.83
CA ASP A 427 -2.82 23.06 -0.61
C ASP A 427 -1.32 23.10 -0.90
N LEU A 428 -0.55 23.71 0.02
CA LEU A 428 0.91 23.61 -0.02
C LEU A 428 1.34 22.32 0.68
N PHE A 429 2.26 21.59 0.05
CA PHE A 429 2.86 20.38 0.60
C PHE A 429 4.37 20.48 0.65
N ALA A 430 4.94 20.00 1.74
CA ALA A 430 6.37 19.82 1.91
C ALA A 430 6.60 18.39 2.40
N ALA A 431 6.96 17.50 1.48
CA ALA A 431 7.15 16.07 1.75
C ALA A 431 8.64 15.73 1.84
N PHE A 432 8.99 14.88 2.81
CA PHE A 432 10.38 14.49 3.07
C PHE A 432 10.48 13.14 3.81
N SER A 433 11.72 12.68 3.99
CA SER A 433 12.06 11.57 4.89
C SER A 433 13.33 11.89 5.64
N MET A 434 13.40 11.50 6.90
CA MET A 434 14.58 11.66 7.74
C MET A 434 15.47 10.41 7.70
N PRO A 435 16.79 10.53 7.88
CA PRO A 435 17.65 9.40 8.11
C PRO A 435 17.30 8.65 9.40
N ARG A 436 17.56 7.35 9.46
CA ARG A 436 17.22 6.51 10.64
C ARG A 436 17.87 6.95 11.96
N HIS A 437 18.98 7.67 11.90
CA HIS A 437 19.75 8.16 13.06
C HIS A 437 19.77 9.68 13.09
N ALA A 438 18.73 10.32 12.58
CA ALA A 438 18.57 11.76 12.68
C ALA A 438 18.28 12.14 14.13
N GLU A 439 19.03 13.07 14.66
CA GLU A 439 18.80 13.70 15.97
C GLU A 439 18.21 15.09 15.73
N ARG A 440 17.30 15.52 16.61
CA ARG A 440 16.66 16.84 16.53
C ARG A 440 16.17 17.18 15.11
N ALA A 441 15.43 16.24 14.51
CA ALA A 441 14.82 16.44 13.20
C ALA A 441 13.91 17.67 13.22
N ARG A 442 14.12 18.60 12.27
CA ARG A 442 13.43 19.88 12.20
C ARG A 442 13.38 20.39 10.77
N GLY A 443 12.62 21.44 10.57
CA GLY A 443 12.53 22.11 9.29
C GLY A 443 11.42 23.15 9.25
N TYR A 444 11.32 23.87 8.17
CA TYR A 444 10.30 24.90 8.01
C TYR A 444 9.83 25.00 6.57
N VAL A 445 8.65 25.57 6.41
CA VAL A 445 8.10 26.02 5.14
C VAL A 445 7.72 27.48 5.29
N ALA A 446 8.09 28.30 4.31
CA ALA A 446 7.77 29.72 4.27
C ALA A 446 7.02 30.07 2.99
N TYR A 447 6.10 31.02 3.10
CA TYR A 447 5.39 31.62 1.97
C TYR A 447 4.94 33.05 2.32
N SER A 448 4.69 33.89 1.30
CA SER A 448 4.19 35.23 1.51
C SER A 448 2.69 35.33 1.20
N ALA A 449 1.98 36.13 2.00
CA ALA A 449 0.60 36.49 1.79
C ALA A 449 0.46 38.03 1.77
N ALA A 450 -0.16 38.56 0.69
CA ALA A 450 -0.44 40.00 0.55
C ALA A 450 -1.93 40.29 0.77
N GLY A 451 -2.23 41.28 1.57
CA GLY A 451 -3.59 41.74 1.84
C GLY A 451 -4.25 42.30 0.57
N VAL A 452 -5.47 41.86 0.29
CA VAL A 452 -6.32 42.36 -0.80
C VAL A 452 -7.41 43.26 -0.23
N GLN A 453 -7.87 42.95 0.97
CA GLN A 453 -8.86 43.72 1.72
C GLN A 453 -8.42 43.78 3.19
N SER A 454 -8.63 44.94 3.83
CA SER A 454 -8.34 45.12 5.26
C SER A 454 -9.44 44.52 6.15
N GLY A 455 -9.11 44.25 7.40
CA GLY A 455 -10.06 43.72 8.40
C GLY A 455 -10.29 42.20 8.33
N TYR A 456 -9.54 41.47 7.52
CA TYR A 456 -9.63 40.00 7.45
C TYR A 456 -8.60 39.33 8.34
N LEU A 457 -9.03 38.25 9.00
CA LEU A 457 -8.18 37.36 9.78
C LEU A 457 -7.08 36.79 8.88
N LEU A 458 -5.81 36.90 9.26
CA LEU A 458 -4.77 36.07 8.68
C LEU A 458 -4.86 34.70 9.36
N SER A 459 -5.22 33.69 8.60
CA SER A 459 -5.44 32.32 9.10
C SER A 459 -4.68 31.33 8.24
N SER A 460 -3.62 30.75 8.79
CA SER A 460 -2.81 29.73 8.13
C SER A 460 -2.71 28.51 9.03
N TRP A 461 -3.07 27.35 8.48
CA TRP A 461 -3.06 26.07 9.20
C TRP A 461 -1.95 25.17 8.67
N CYS A 462 -1.32 24.44 9.57
CA CYS A 462 -0.30 23.44 9.26
C CYS A 462 -0.70 22.09 9.86
N ASN A 463 -0.76 21.06 9.03
CA ASN A 463 -0.92 19.67 9.43
C ASN A 463 0.42 18.95 9.26
N TYR A 464 1.07 18.56 10.35
CA TYR A 464 2.23 17.69 10.31
C TYR A 464 1.77 16.24 10.38
N THR A 465 2.14 15.42 9.40
CA THR A 465 1.81 14.00 9.39
C THR A 465 3.08 13.18 9.42
N HIS A 466 3.19 12.38 10.48
CA HIS A 466 4.28 11.46 10.78
C HIS A 466 3.89 10.03 10.44
N GLN A 467 4.76 9.32 9.72
CA GLN A 467 4.63 7.89 9.54
C GLN A 467 5.30 7.16 10.72
N GLN A 468 4.49 6.55 11.59
CA GLN A 468 4.96 5.87 12.81
C GLN A 468 5.24 4.38 12.64
N SER A 469 4.91 3.80 11.47
CA SER A 469 5.08 2.36 11.21
C SER A 469 5.30 2.08 9.73
N LEU A 470 6.12 1.06 9.44
CA LEU A 470 6.25 0.46 8.10
C LEU A 470 5.09 -0.50 7.77
N LEU A 471 4.32 -0.96 8.79
CA LEU A 471 3.32 -2.01 8.62
C LEU A 471 2.05 -1.48 7.98
N GLN A 472 2.14 -1.16 6.71
CA GLN A 472 0.99 -0.83 5.86
C GLN A 472 1.13 -1.52 4.50
N TYR A 473 0.02 -1.95 3.94
CA TYR A 473 0.00 -2.58 2.63
C TYR A 473 -1.32 -2.26 1.88
N PRO A 474 -1.25 -1.69 0.68
CA PRO A 474 -0.06 -1.15 -0.01
C PRO A 474 0.63 -0.03 0.77
N ALA A 475 1.95 0.18 0.52
CA ALA A 475 2.67 1.30 1.08
C ALA A 475 2.12 2.62 0.49
N VAL A 476 1.79 3.58 1.34
CA VAL A 476 1.33 4.93 0.99
C VAL A 476 2.26 5.93 1.67
N THR A 477 2.48 7.06 1.05
CA THR A 477 3.25 8.14 1.66
C THR A 477 2.38 8.99 2.59
N ALA A 478 2.99 9.74 3.51
CA ALA A 478 2.29 10.70 4.34
C ALA A 478 1.55 11.75 3.50
N MET A 479 2.14 12.19 2.37
CA MET A 479 1.54 13.12 1.45
C MET A 479 0.29 12.54 0.78
N GLU A 480 0.36 11.32 0.24
CA GLU A 480 -0.80 10.63 -0.35
C GLU A 480 -1.90 10.41 0.67
N LYS A 481 -1.52 10.06 1.92
CA LYS A 481 -2.46 9.92 3.03
C LYS A 481 -3.22 11.22 3.28
N ARG A 482 -2.55 12.37 3.27
CA ARG A 482 -3.19 13.69 3.43
C ARG A 482 -4.10 14.06 2.27
N MET A 483 -3.78 13.63 1.06
CA MET A 483 -4.61 13.86 -0.14
C MET A 483 -5.90 13.02 -0.17
N THR A 484 -6.05 12.01 0.70
CA THR A 484 -7.26 11.16 0.75
C THR A 484 -8.37 11.69 1.64
N SER A 485 -8.35 12.94 2.10
CA SER A 485 -9.36 13.55 2.98
C SER A 485 -9.65 12.83 4.31
N ALA A 486 -8.93 11.79 4.64
CA ALA A 486 -9.12 11.09 5.90
C ALA A 486 -8.54 11.91 7.05
N PHE A 487 -9.41 12.57 7.81
CA PHE A 487 -9.05 13.16 9.08
C PHE A 487 -8.85 12.05 10.10
N GLY A 488 -7.77 12.15 10.87
CA GLY A 488 -7.51 11.30 12.00
C GLY A 488 -6.36 10.33 11.84
N ASN A 489 -5.93 9.85 12.98
CA ASN A 489 -4.84 8.89 13.13
C ASN A 489 -5.34 7.52 12.68
N THR A 490 -4.71 6.94 11.68
CA THR A 490 -5.09 5.63 11.17
C THR A 490 -3.85 4.80 10.90
N GLY A 491 -3.73 3.71 11.64
CA GLY A 491 -2.73 2.69 11.36
C GLY A 491 -1.28 3.21 11.41
N ALA A 492 -0.69 3.42 10.24
CA ALA A 492 0.71 3.81 10.13
C ALA A 492 1.00 5.31 10.28
N PHE A 493 -0.01 6.18 10.38
CA PHE A 493 0.15 7.63 10.38
C PHE A 493 -0.48 8.31 11.60
N TYR A 494 0.22 9.32 12.09
CA TYR A 494 -0.25 10.23 13.11
C TYR A 494 -0.19 11.66 12.57
N THR A 495 -1.25 12.45 12.77
CA THR A 495 -1.34 13.82 12.28
C THR A 495 -1.66 14.76 13.43
N VAL A 496 -0.91 15.84 13.53
CA VAL A 496 -1.18 16.98 14.41
C VAL A 496 -1.48 18.21 13.58
N GLN A 497 -2.31 19.10 14.10
CA GLN A 497 -2.70 20.33 13.44
C GLN A 497 -2.34 21.52 14.31
N HIS A 498 -1.77 22.56 13.70
CA HIS A 498 -1.38 23.81 14.32
C HIS A 498 -1.83 24.99 13.45
N ALA A 499 -2.07 26.16 14.04
CA ALA A 499 -2.53 27.32 13.30
C ALA A 499 -1.81 28.60 13.72
N LEU A 500 -1.59 29.48 12.76
CA LEU A 500 -1.29 30.87 12.99
C LEU A 500 -2.54 31.69 12.63
N GLN A 501 -3.18 32.28 13.63
CA GLN A 501 -4.41 33.05 13.44
C GLN A 501 -4.37 34.34 14.23
N PHE A 502 -4.45 35.47 13.55
CA PHE A 502 -4.53 36.79 14.19
C PHE A 502 -5.17 37.83 13.26
N PHE A 503 -5.78 38.86 13.84
CA PHE A 503 -6.16 40.03 13.11
C PHE A 503 -4.95 40.99 13.04
N PRO A 504 -4.52 41.42 11.86
CA PRO A 504 -3.40 42.35 11.74
C PRO A 504 -3.57 43.65 12.52
N GLU A 505 -4.81 44.13 12.68
CA GLU A 505 -5.14 45.33 13.43
C GLU A 505 -5.01 45.11 14.97
N ASP A 506 -5.41 43.95 15.48
CA ASP A 506 -5.37 43.64 16.92
C ASP A 506 -3.96 43.35 17.44
N ALA A 507 -3.07 42.95 16.55
CA ALA A 507 -1.65 42.73 16.92
C ALA A 507 -0.93 44.04 17.36
N GLN A 508 -1.59 45.21 17.27
CA GLN A 508 -1.11 46.47 17.84
C GLN A 508 -1.30 46.55 19.36
N THR A 509 -2.20 45.75 19.94
CA THR A 509 -2.61 45.85 21.36
C THR A 509 -1.88 44.82 22.27
N LEU A 510 -1.11 43.90 21.74
CA LEU A 510 -0.36 42.89 22.51
C LEU A 510 1.08 43.27 22.86
N ARG A 511 1.35 44.58 23.02
CA ARG A 511 2.62 45.12 23.56
C ARG A 511 2.55 45.37 25.03
#